data_34ab6e5007ea2e02b46f22902b6cc9ea
#
_entry.id   34ab6e5007ea2e02b46f22902b6cc9ea
#
_cell.length_a   1.000
_cell.length_b   1.000
_cell.length_c   1.000
_cell.angle_alpha   90.00
_cell.angle_beta   90.00
_cell.angle_gamma   90.00
#
_symmetry.space_group_name_H-M   'P 1'
#
loop_
_entity.id
_entity.type
_entity.pdbx_description
1 polymer ?
#
loop_
_entity_poly.entity_id
_entity_poly.type
_entity_poly.pdbx_seq_one_letter_code
_entity_poly.pdbx_strand_id
1 'polypeptide(L)' 'MVDVNRLRSRMVLMGYNQRTLVAEMNARGVKTSENTFSSKMTGKSQFDCDDADVICDILEVEEPAEKAAIFLV' A
#
# COMPACT_ATOMS: atom_id res chain seq x y z
N MET A 1 7.82 9.23 -4.97
CA MET A 1 7.10 8.33 -5.91
C MET A 1 7.11 6.92 -5.37
N VAL A 2 6.01 6.20 -5.51
CA VAL A 2 5.89 4.83 -4.99
C VAL A 2 6.46 3.83 -6.00
N ASP A 3 7.25 2.88 -5.52
CA ASP A 3 7.70 1.75 -6.33
C ASP A 3 6.59 0.69 -6.34
N VAL A 4 5.73 0.78 -7.35
CA VAL A 4 4.55 -0.08 -7.49
C VAL A 4 4.92 -1.55 -7.62
N ASN A 5 6.03 -1.86 -8.28
CA ASN A 5 6.46 -3.26 -8.45
C ASN A 5 6.87 -3.87 -7.11
N ARG A 6 7.58 -3.13 -6.28
CA ARG A 6 7.93 -3.60 -4.93
C ARG A 6 6.68 -3.77 -4.07
N LEU A 7 5.75 -2.82 -4.16
CA LEU A 7 4.50 -2.92 -3.41
C LEU A 7 3.71 -4.15 -3.82
N ARG A 8 3.55 -4.37 -5.11
CA ARG A 8 2.85 -5.57 -5.62
C ARG A 8 3.51 -6.86 -5.19
N SER A 9 4.84 -6.91 -5.27
CA SER A 9 5.60 -8.11 -4.85
C SER A 9 5.34 -8.40 -3.38
N ARG A 10 5.33 -7.39 -2.55
CA ARG A 10 5.05 -7.55 -1.12
C ARG A 10 3.63 -8.01 -0.87
N MET A 11 2.66 -7.44 -1.61
CA MET A 11 1.26 -7.86 -1.52
C MET A 11 1.11 -9.34 -1.84
N VAL A 12 1.70 -9.79 -2.95
CA VAL A 12 1.64 -11.20 -3.36
C VAL A 12 2.29 -12.10 -2.31
N LEU A 13 3.45 -11.70 -1.82
CA LEU A 13 4.17 -12.46 -0.79
C LEU A 13 3.31 -12.67 0.45
N MET A 14 2.57 -11.66 0.86
CA MET A 14 1.73 -11.70 2.06
C MET A 14 0.32 -12.21 1.79
N GLY A 15 0.02 -12.61 0.57
CA GLY A 15 -1.26 -13.19 0.21
C GLY A 15 -2.39 -12.19 -0.01
N TYR A 16 -2.05 -10.93 -0.27
CA TYR A 16 -3.04 -9.89 -0.55
C TYR A 16 -3.15 -9.59 -2.03
N ASN A 17 -4.36 -9.32 -2.48
CA ASN A 17 -4.59 -8.65 -3.76
C ASN A 17 -5.14 -7.24 -3.46
N GLN A 18 -5.41 -6.46 -4.51
CA GLN A 18 -5.90 -5.10 -4.34
C GLN A 18 -7.20 -5.05 -3.53
N ARG A 19 -8.12 -5.95 -3.82
CA ARG A 19 -9.42 -6.02 -3.15
C ARG A 19 -9.28 -6.32 -1.65
N THR A 20 -8.49 -7.33 -1.31
CA THR A 20 -8.33 -7.73 0.09
C THR A 20 -7.51 -6.72 0.88
N LEU A 21 -6.53 -6.08 0.25
CA LEU A 21 -5.77 -5.03 0.89
C LEU A 21 -6.64 -3.82 1.21
N VAL A 22 -7.49 -3.40 0.26
CA VAL A 22 -8.43 -2.30 0.47
C VAL A 22 -9.40 -2.61 1.62
N ALA A 23 -9.92 -3.84 1.65
CA ALA A 23 -10.80 -4.26 2.73
C ALA A 23 -10.11 -4.17 4.10
N GLU A 24 -8.85 -4.60 4.18
CA GLU A 24 -8.09 -4.54 5.41
C GLU A 24 -7.76 -3.09 5.82
N MET A 25 -7.44 -2.24 4.87
CA MET A 25 -7.22 -0.82 5.13
C MET A 25 -8.45 -0.17 5.77
N ASN A 26 -9.63 -0.45 5.21
CA ASN A 26 -10.90 0.07 5.77
C ASN A 26 -11.14 -0.47 7.17
N ALA A 27 -10.87 -1.73 7.41
CA ALA A 27 -11.02 -2.35 8.73
C ALA A 27 -10.11 -1.70 9.78
N ARG A 28 -8.98 -1.15 9.36
CA ARG A 28 -8.03 -0.46 10.24
C ARG A 28 -8.28 1.04 10.34
N GLY A 29 -9.37 1.54 9.74
CA GLY A 29 -9.78 2.94 9.87
C GLY A 29 -9.30 3.87 8.76
N VAL A 30 -8.62 3.35 7.75
CA VAL A 30 -8.22 4.13 6.58
C VAL A 30 -9.22 3.89 5.46
N LYS A 31 -10.13 4.83 5.27
CA LYS A 31 -11.18 4.70 4.27
C LYS A 31 -10.63 4.87 2.86
N THR A 32 -10.82 3.87 2.05
CA THR A 32 -10.41 3.90 0.64
C THR A 32 -11.30 2.97 -0.16
N SER A 33 -11.20 3.03 -1.47
CA SER A 33 -11.92 2.13 -2.38
C SER A 33 -10.92 1.51 -3.36
N GLU A 34 -11.36 0.48 -4.06
CA GLU A 34 -10.52 -0.14 -5.08
C GLU A 34 -10.17 0.85 -6.19
N ASN A 35 -11.11 1.71 -6.58
CA ASN A 35 -10.86 2.74 -7.59
C ASN A 35 -9.82 3.75 -7.11
N THR A 36 -9.95 4.22 -5.87
CA THR A 36 -9.00 5.15 -5.28
C THR A 36 -7.62 4.51 -5.17
N PHE A 37 -7.55 3.28 -4.68
CA PHE A 37 -6.30 2.54 -4.57
C PHE A 37 -5.66 2.34 -5.94
N SER A 38 -6.45 1.94 -6.94
CA SER A 38 -5.97 1.76 -8.32
C SER A 38 -5.40 3.05 -8.88
N SER A 39 -6.06 4.19 -8.65
CA SER A 39 -5.56 5.50 -9.08
C SER A 39 -4.21 5.83 -8.45
N LYS A 40 -4.02 5.49 -7.19
CA LYS A 40 -2.74 5.68 -6.51
C LYS A 40 -1.67 4.73 -7.05
N MET A 41 -2.04 3.51 -7.37
CA MET A 41 -1.11 2.53 -7.96
C MET A 41 -0.65 2.92 -9.37
N THR A 42 -1.49 3.60 -10.12
CA THR A 42 -1.16 4.03 -11.49
C THR A 42 -0.54 5.42 -11.57
N GLY A 43 -0.38 6.09 -10.44
CA GLY A 43 0.23 7.41 -10.38
C GLY A 43 -0.71 8.58 -10.62
N LYS A 44 -2.00 8.33 -10.78
CA LYS A 44 -3.00 9.41 -10.94
C LYS A 44 -3.23 10.18 -9.66
N SER A 45 -3.07 9.51 -8.52
CA SER A 45 -3.12 10.09 -7.19
C SER A 45 -1.92 9.62 -6.41
N GLN A 46 -1.62 10.27 -5.30
CA GLN A 46 -0.49 9.89 -4.46
C GLN A 46 -0.96 9.19 -3.20
N PHE A 47 -0.17 8.22 -2.73
CA PHE A 47 -0.35 7.65 -1.40
C PHE A 47 0.03 8.71 -0.36
N ASP A 48 -0.79 8.90 0.65
CA ASP A 48 -0.45 9.78 1.77
C ASP A 48 0.25 8.99 2.89
N CYS A 49 0.61 9.69 3.96
CA CYS A 49 1.33 9.05 5.07
C CYS A 49 0.47 7.98 5.76
N ASP A 50 -0.81 8.22 5.90
CA ASP A 50 -1.72 7.26 6.52
C ASP A 50 -1.85 5.99 5.67
N ASP A 51 -1.94 6.15 4.36
CA ASP A 51 -1.94 5.01 3.44
C ASP A 51 -0.66 4.19 3.58
N ALA A 52 0.48 4.85 3.54
CA ALA A 52 1.77 4.19 3.64
C ALA A 52 1.93 3.45 4.96
N ASP A 53 1.55 4.09 6.05
CA ASP A 53 1.67 3.48 7.38
C ASP A 53 0.79 2.25 7.53
N VAL A 54 -0.48 2.33 7.12
CA VAL A 54 -1.38 1.20 7.26
C VAL A 54 -1.01 0.06 6.31
N ILE A 55 -0.58 0.37 5.09
CA ILE A 55 -0.13 -0.65 4.14
C ILE A 55 1.11 -1.37 4.69
N CYS A 56 2.06 -0.65 5.23
CA CYS A 56 3.25 -1.25 5.84
C CYS A 56 2.88 -2.15 7.01
N ASP A 57 1.92 -1.73 7.83
CA ASP A 57 1.43 -2.55 8.95
C ASP A 57 0.80 -3.85 8.45
N ILE A 58 -0.08 -3.76 7.47
CA ILE A 58 -0.79 -4.92 6.91
C ILE A 58 0.20 -5.90 6.27
N LEU A 59 1.15 -5.39 5.51
CA LEU A 59 2.11 -6.19 4.78
C LEU A 59 3.36 -6.54 5.62
N GLU A 60 3.36 -6.17 6.89
CA GLU A 60 4.46 -6.46 7.82
C GLU A 60 5.82 -5.93 7.33
N VAL A 61 5.79 -4.75 6.71
CA VAL A 61 7.00 -4.04 6.31
C VAL A 61 7.46 -3.21 7.50
N GLU A 62 8.41 -3.73 8.27
CA GLU A 62 8.83 -3.12 9.53
C GLU A 62 10.10 -2.29 9.39
N GLU A 63 10.99 -2.65 8.47
CA GLU A 63 12.26 -1.95 8.32
C GLU A 63 12.08 -0.61 7.63
N PRO A 64 12.61 0.49 8.22
CA PRO A 64 12.51 1.81 7.61
C PRO A 64 13.10 1.88 6.20
N ALA A 65 14.18 1.14 5.96
CA ALA A 65 14.81 1.09 4.64
C ALA A 65 13.88 0.50 3.58
N GLU A 66 13.11 -0.52 3.94
CA GLU A 66 12.15 -1.14 3.02
C GLU A 66 10.95 -0.25 2.78
N LYS A 67 10.45 0.41 3.82
CA LYS A 67 9.37 1.41 3.67
C LYS A 67 9.80 2.53 2.72
N ALA A 68 11.00 3.03 2.89
CA ALA A 68 11.55 4.07 2.02
C ALA A 68 11.71 3.56 0.58
N ALA A 69 12.14 2.31 0.40
CA ALA A 69 12.31 1.73 -0.92
C ALA A 69 10.97 1.60 -1.67
N ILE A 70 9.88 1.44 -0.96
CA ILE A 70 8.54 1.34 -1.57
C ILE A 70 7.93 2.73 -1.79
N PHE A 71 7.94 3.57 -0.78
CA PHE A 71 7.14 4.79 -0.77
C PHE A 71 7.91 6.09 -1.01
N LEU A 72 9.24 6.09 -0.89
CA LEU A 72 10.05 7.30 -0.98
C LEU A 72 11.05 7.26 -2.14
N VAL A 73 10.79 6.45 -3.11
CA VAL A 73 11.68 6.32 -4.29
C VAL A 73 11.56 7.53 -5.20
#